data_3ddd017f61544f7caca725d0f96a8ef7
#
_entry.id   3ddd017f61544f7caca725d0f96a8ef7
#
_cell.length_a   1.000
_cell.length_b   1.000
_cell.length_c   1.000
_cell.angle_alpha   90.00
_cell.angle_beta   90.00
_cell.angle_gamma   90.00
#
_symmetry.space_group_name_H-M   'P 1'
#
loop_
_entity.id
_entity.type
_entity.pdbx_description
1 polymer ?
#
loop_
_entity_poly.entity_id
_entity_poly.type
_entity_poly.pdbx_seq_one_letter_code
_entity_poly.pdbx_strand_id
1 'polypeptide(L)'
;MKIISIENTTLCAANCIMCVRKKYRGPLTHMKQELFEKCVREAVQCGVEMMTLTGFGESLMDPEIEIKLKYIKNNYPNMKVALTTTGYGLQGHLLDVICTYLDEINFSMYGVNKETYEYVHGGSLKYEENKNNIDTLLAKEKRPYTVVSYIDMAATHDGMEEWKNYYEKKADQINIWKLHRWPHSGNEDMSFKQCAPCRCLRLDTLNGLYIKVDGSVSPCCFDYNNELTIGNIKESSLQEIINGSVLNRLKAMQDKDCLRNSEMICGDCDQLYSREDALVYTSSQTMRIGRHSLFPEEEA
;
A
#
# COMPACT_ATOMS: atom_id res chain seq x y z
N MET A 1 -15.44 6.51 5.03
CA MET A 1 -14.09 6.29 4.44
C MET A 1 -13.14 7.29 5.06
N LYS A 2 -12.12 6.81 5.76
CA LYS A 2 -11.11 7.69 6.40
C LYS A 2 -9.79 7.75 5.64
N ILE A 3 -9.50 6.69 4.90
CA ILE A 3 -8.22 6.52 4.21
C ILE A 3 -8.46 6.26 2.74
N ILE A 4 -7.66 6.90 1.87
CA ILE A 4 -7.64 6.66 0.43
C ILE A 4 -6.20 6.43 -0.03
N SER A 5 -6.03 5.53 -1.00
CA SER A 5 -4.75 5.32 -1.66
C SER A 5 -4.72 6.01 -3.03
N ILE A 6 -3.64 6.72 -3.33
CA ILE A 6 -3.42 7.37 -4.63
C ILE A 6 -2.13 6.81 -5.22
N GLU A 7 -2.22 6.25 -6.41
CA GLU A 7 -1.08 5.78 -7.17
C GLU A 7 -0.44 6.97 -7.89
N ASN A 8 0.57 7.55 -7.27
CA ASN A 8 1.29 8.69 -7.85
C ASN A 8 2.18 8.28 -9.02
N THR A 9 2.63 7.01 -9.06
CA THR A 9 3.43 6.46 -10.16
C THR A 9 3.27 4.95 -10.28
N THR A 10 3.41 4.44 -11.50
CA THR A 10 3.56 3.01 -11.80
C THR A 10 5.02 2.63 -12.15
N LEU A 11 5.94 3.61 -12.17
CA LEU A 11 7.37 3.34 -12.35
C LEU A 11 7.95 2.71 -11.09
N CYS A 12 8.75 1.67 -11.24
CA CYS A 12 9.39 0.96 -10.12
C CYS A 12 10.74 0.40 -10.56
N ALA A 13 11.77 0.66 -9.76
CA ALA A 13 13.09 0.09 -9.97
C ALA A 13 13.17 -1.39 -9.55
N ALA A 14 12.26 -1.84 -8.67
CA ALA A 14 12.22 -3.22 -8.21
C ALA A 14 11.50 -4.15 -9.19
N ASN A 15 11.88 -5.43 -9.12
CA ASN A 15 11.22 -6.52 -9.84
C ASN A 15 10.94 -7.69 -8.89
N CYS A 16 10.28 -7.36 -7.74
CA CYS A 16 10.08 -8.30 -6.64
C CYS A 16 9.42 -9.60 -7.09
N ILE A 17 9.94 -10.73 -6.57
CA ILE A 17 9.48 -12.07 -6.98
C ILE A 17 8.01 -12.32 -6.69
N MET A 18 7.46 -11.69 -5.63
CA MET A 18 6.05 -11.83 -5.23
C MET A 18 5.13 -10.80 -5.89
N CYS A 19 5.65 -9.81 -6.60
CA CYS A 19 4.85 -8.72 -7.14
C CYS A 19 4.17 -9.13 -8.46
N VAL A 20 2.90 -8.74 -8.60
CA VAL A 20 2.13 -8.94 -9.84
C VAL A 20 2.52 -8.01 -10.97
N ARG A 21 3.51 -7.14 -10.76
CA ARG A 21 3.98 -6.17 -11.77
C ARG A 21 4.27 -6.80 -13.14
N LYS A 22 4.77 -8.04 -13.18
CA LYS A 22 4.97 -8.79 -14.44
C LYS A 22 3.69 -9.04 -15.22
N LYS A 23 2.53 -8.98 -14.56
CA LYS A 23 1.18 -9.17 -15.15
C LYS A 23 0.42 -7.85 -15.30
N TYR A 24 0.99 -6.75 -14.83
CA TYR A 24 0.40 -5.42 -14.96
C TYR A 24 0.38 -4.99 -16.43
N ARG A 25 -0.80 -4.56 -16.90
CA ARG A 25 -1.05 -4.17 -18.30
C ARG A 25 -1.30 -2.67 -18.46
N GLY A 26 -1.29 -1.92 -17.36
CA GLY A 26 -1.50 -0.47 -17.37
C GLY A 26 -0.27 0.31 -17.85
N PRO A 27 -0.38 1.64 -17.98
CA PRO A 27 0.70 2.50 -18.43
C PRO A 27 1.82 2.58 -17.40
N LEU A 28 3.07 2.62 -17.86
CA LEU A 28 4.24 2.91 -17.03
C LEU A 28 4.49 4.41 -17.06
N THR A 29 3.97 5.12 -16.05
CA THR A 29 3.98 6.59 -15.99
C THR A 29 3.80 7.08 -14.56
N HIS A 30 3.81 8.39 -14.36
CA HIS A 30 3.41 9.05 -13.13
C HIS A 30 2.12 9.84 -13.33
N MET A 31 1.36 10.03 -12.26
CA MET A 31 0.14 10.83 -12.28
C MET A 31 0.49 12.30 -12.51
N LYS A 32 -0.14 12.92 -13.50
CA LYS A 32 0.02 14.35 -13.77
C LYS A 32 -0.43 15.19 -12.57
N GLN A 33 0.27 16.28 -12.28
CA GLN A 33 -0.02 17.16 -11.14
C GLN A 33 -1.49 17.63 -11.11
N GLU A 34 -2.04 18.02 -12.24
CA GLU A 34 -3.45 18.48 -12.33
C GLU A 34 -4.45 17.40 -11.89
N LEU A 35 -4.24 16.15 -12.34
CA LEU A 35 -5.08 15.02 -11.91
C LEU A 35 -4.90 14.72 -10.42
N PHE A 36 -3.65 14.76 -9.94
CA PHE A 36 -3.35 14.55 -8.53
C PHE A 36 -4.05 15.57 -7.65
N GLU A 37 -4.00 16.85 -8.00
CA GLU A 37 -4.70 17.91 -7.29
C GLU A 37 -6.22 17.70 -7.29
N LYS A 38 -6.79 17.24 -8.39
CA LYS A 38 -8.21 16.85 -8.43
C LYS A 38 -8.49 15.72 -7.44
N CYS A 39 -7.68 14.64 -7.45
CA CYS A 39 -7.84 13.53 -6.51
C CYS A 39 -7.81 14.00 -5.04
N VAL A 40 -6.88 14.89 -4.71
CA VAL A 40 -6.75 15.45 -3.36
C VAL A 40 -8.01 16.26 -2.97
N ARG A 41 -8.48 17.17 -3.83
CA ARG A 41 -9.69 17.97 -3.57
C ARG A 41 -10.91 17.09 -3.34
N GLU A 42 -11.12 16.10 -4.21
CA GLU A 42 -12.25 15.17 -4.12
C GLU A 42 -12.18 14.32 -2.84
N ALA A 43 -11.00 13.86 -2.46
CA ALA A 43 -10.81 13.09 -1.23
C ALA A 43 -11.12 13.93 0.02
N VAL A 44 -10.67 15.19 0.05
CA VAL A 44 -10.97 16.13 1.14
C VAL A 44 -12.49 16.39 1.25
N GLN A 45 -13.17 16.60 0.13
CA GLN A 45 -14.63 16.78 0.10
C GLN A 45 -15.40 15.56 0.62
N CYS A 46 -14.83 14.36 0.45
CA CYS A 46 -15.38 13.11 0.99
C CYS A 46 -15.01 12.87 2.46
N GLY A 47 -14.35 13.81 3.14
CA GLY A 47 -13.98 13.69 4.55
C GLY A 47 -12.84 12.68 4.82
N VAL A 48 -11.95 12.47 3.84
CA VAL A 48 -10.75 11.63 4.02
C VAL A 48 -9.81 12.32 5.01
N GLU A 49 -9.28 11.56 5.94
CA GLU A 49 -8.37 12.05 6.99
C GLU A 49 -6.91 11.74 6.65
N MET A 50 -6.66 10.69 5.84
CA MET A 50 -5.33 10.23 5.47
C MET A 50 -5.26 9.82 4.00
N MET A 51 -4.22 10.27 3.30
CA MET A 51 -3.86 9.83 1.95
C MET A 51 -2.61 8.99 1.99
N THR A 52 -2.64 7.83 1.36
CA THR A 52 -1.45 6.98 1.20
C THR A 52 -0.98 7.01 -0.24
N LEU A 53 0.23 7.50 -0.47
CA LEU A 53 0.88 7.43 -1.78
C LEU A 53 1.50 6.03 -1.93
N THR A 54 0.85 5.20 -2.74
CA THR A 54 1.25 3.81 -2.93
C THR A 54 0.59 3.24 -4.18
N GLY A 55 1.23 2.28 -4.81
CA GLY A 55 0.70 1.63 -6.00
C GLY A 55 1.56 0.48 -6.48
N PHE A 56 1.50 0.22 -7.78
CA PHE A 56 2.35 -0.76 -8.45
C PHE A 56 3.74 -0.20 -8.79
N GLY A 57 3.97 1.10 -8.54
CA GLY A 57 5.25 1.78 -8.65
C GLY A 57 5.98 1.91 -7.32
N GLU A 58 7.20 2.42 -7.41
CA GLU A 58 7.96 2.95 -6.29
C GLU A 58 7.65 4.45 -6.17
N SER A 59 6.94 4.84 -5.11
CA SER A 59 6.41 6.21 -4.99
C SER A 59 7.48 7.30 -5.07
N LEU A 60 8.70 7.01 -4.62
CA LEU A 60 9.83 7.95 -4.70
C LEU A 60 10.41 8.12 -6.12
N MET A 61 10.00 7.29 -7.08
CA MET A 61 10.35 7.47 -8.49
C MET A 61 9.44 8.47 -9.23
N ASP A 62 8.45 9.02 -8.57
CA ASP A 62 7.66 10.12 -9.14
C ASP A 62 8.49 11.41 -9.13
N PRO A 63 8.86 11.97 -10.30
CA PRO A 63 9.69 13.17 -10.37
C PRO A 63 8.99 14.42 -9.80
N GLU A 64 7.67 14.37 -9.64
CA GLU A 64 6.84 15.45 -9.11
C GLU A 64 6.46 15.23 -7.64
N ILE A 65 7.07 14.24 -6.94
CA ILE A 65 6.69 13.88 -5.56
C ILE A 65 6.76 15.07 -4.60
N GLU A 66 7.79 15.91 -4.70
CA GLU A 66 7.93 17.10 -3.86
C GLU A 66 6.79 18.09 -4.08
N ILE A 67 6.44 18.35 -5.35
CA ILE A 67 5.35 19.27 -5.71
C ILE A 67 4.03 18.75 -5.17
N LYS A 68 3.78 17.45 -5.28
CA LYS A 68 2.58 16.77 -4.78
C LYS A 68 2.46 16.85 -3.27
N LEU A 69 3.53 16.58 -2.54
CA LEU A 69 3.55 16.66 -1.08
C LEU A 69 3.34 18.10 -0.60
N LYS A 70 4.05 19.07 -1.21
CA LYS A 70 3.86 20.49 -0.93
C LYS A 70 2.44 20.95 -1.20
N TYR A 71 1.84 20.51 -2.29
CA TYR A 71 0.45 20.84 -2.62
C TYR A 71 -0.51 20.41 -1.50
N ILE A 72 -0.40 19.15 -1.05
CA ILE A 72 -1.26 18.65 0.05
C ILE A 72 -1.04 19.50 1.31
N LYS A 73 0.19 19.66 1.77
CA LYS A 73 0.46 20.30 3.06
C LYS A 73 0.18 21.80 3.07
N ASN A 74 0.38 22.48 1.95
CA ASN A 74 0.08 23.90 1.85
C ASN A 74 -1.43 24.21 1.79
N ASN A 75 -2.21 23.37 1.12
CA ASN A 75 -3.65 23.60 0.96
C ASN A 75 -4.49 22.89 2.03
N TYR A 76 -3.99 21.77 2.58
CA TYR A 76 -4.71 20.92 3.54
C TYR A 76 -3.76 20.47 4.67
N PRO A 77 -3.33 21.39 5.54
CA PRO A 77 -2.28 21.13 6.55
C PRO A 77 -2.65 20.02 7.54
N ASN A 78 -3.94 19.78 7.78
CA ASN A 78 -4.42 18.73 8.67
C ASN A 78 -4.52 17.35 8.00
N MET A 79 -4.42 17.28 6.66
CA MET A 79 -4.42 16.02 5.93
C MET A 79 -3.17 15.22 6.28
N LYS A 80 -3.37 13.99 6.76
CA LYS A 80 -2.27 13.06 6.99
C LYS A 80 -1.82 12.45 5.67
N VAL A 81 -0.51 12.34 5.47
CA VAL A 81 0.08 11.76 4.27
C VAL A 81 1.03 10.64 4.66
N ALA A 82 0.75 9.46 4.15
CA ALA A 82 1.61 8.29 4.26
C ALA A 82 2.20 7.89 2.90
N LEU A 83 3.32 7.18 2.91
CA LEU A 83 3.97 6.68 1.71
C LEU A 83 4.53 5.28 1.96
N THR A 84 4.50 4.42 0.94
CA THR A 84 5.18 3.13 0.97
C THR A 84 6.29 3.10 -0.07
N THR A 85 7.48 2.64 0.34
CA THR A 85 8.69 2.65 -0.49
C THR A 85 9.63 1.51 -0.11
N THR A 86 10.52 1.17 -1.02
CA THR A 86 11.70 0.33 -0.73
C THR A 86 12.88 1.13 -0.17
N GLY A 87 12.78 2.46 -0.12
CA GLY A 87 13.89 3.35 0.21
C GLY A 87 14.77 3.71 -1.00
N TYR A 88 14.39 3.28 -2.21
CA TYR A 88 15.12 3.58 -3.43
C TYR A 88 15.25 5.09 -3.66
N GLY A 89 16.48 5.56 -3.83
CA GLY A 89 16.78 6.97 -4.10
C GLY A 89 16.53 7.94 -2.94
N LEU A 90 16.20 7.45 -1.73
CA LEU A 90 15.90 8.28 -0.58
C LEU A 90 17.20 8.86 0.05
N GLN A 91 17.72 9.91 -0.56
CA GLN A 91 18.94 10.58 -0.11
C GLN A 91 18.94 12.07 -0.45
N GLY A 92 19.84 12.83 0.15
CA GLY A 92 20.02 14.26 -0.13
C GLY A 92 18.73 15.06 0.00
N HIS A 93 18.42 15.89 -0.98
CA HIS A 93 17.24 16.75 -0.98
C HIS A 93 15.92 15.97 -0.83
N LEU A 94 15.80 14.81 -1.47
CA LEU A 94 14.57 14.01 -1.36
C LEU A 94 14.33 13.53 0.09
N LEU A 95 15.36 13.15 0.81
CA LEU A 95 15.25 12.79 2.22
C LEU A 95 14.72 13.96 3.05
N ASP A 96 15.20 15.19 2.82
CA ASP A 96 14.75 16.38 3.55
C ASP A 96 13.28 16.73 3.21
N VAL A 97 12.87 16.56 1.96
CA VAL A 97 11.48 16.70 1.52
C VAL A 97 10.58 15.69 2.27
N ILE A 98 10.96 14.43 2.31
CA ILE A 98 10.21 13.38 3.01
C ILE A 98 10.10 13.69 4.50
N CYS A 99 11.19 14.07 5.16
CA CYS A 99 11.17 14.44 6.57
C CYS A 99 10.33 15.69 6.87
N THR A 100 10.14 16.56 5.88
CA THR A 100 9.38 17.81 6.05
C THR A 100 7.87 17.62 5.85
N TYR A 101 7.47 16.81 4.88
CA TYR A 101 6.08 16.80 4.38
C TYR A 101 5.31 15.50 4.65
N LEU A 102 5.97 14.40 5.03
CA LEU A 102 5.27 13.17 5.39
C LEU A 102 4.93 13.09 6.87
N ASP A 103 3.78 12.50 7.17
CA ASP A 103 3.42 12.09 8.53
C ASP A 103 3.84 10.65 8.83
N GLU A 104 3.80 9.76 7.82
CA GLU A 104 4.15 8.35 7.99
C GLU A 104 4.88 7.82 6.74
N ILE A 105 5.90 6.98 6.95
CA ILE A 105 6.58 6.25 5.90
C ILE A 105 6.65 4.77 6.24
N ASN A 106 6.30 3.90 5.28
CA ASN A 106 6.40 2.45 5.43
C ASN A 106 7.45 1.89 4.46
N PHE A 107 8.52 1.36 5.01
CA PHE A 107 9.57 0.72 4.25
C PHE A 107 9.30 -0.76 4.00
N SER A 108 9.43 -1.18 2.75
CA SER A 108 9.41 -2.58 2.33
C SER A 108 10.84 -3.13 2.33
N MET A 109 11.30 -3.68 3.47
CA MET A 109 12.67 -4.17 3.66
C MET A 109 12.68 -5.69 3.84
N TYR A 110 12.60 -6.42 2.72
CA TYR A 110 12.40 -7.87 2.70
C TYR A 110 13.72 -8.63 2.52
N GLY A 111 14.52 -8.70 3.57
CA GLY A 111 15.78 -9.39 3.62
C GLY A 111 16.73 -8.79 4.65
N VAL A 112 17.64 -9.61 5.19
CA VAL A 112 18.61 -9.22 6.24
C VAL A 112 20.01 -9.00 5.70
N ASN A 113 20.28 -9.50 4.50
CA ASN A 113 21.57 -9.44 3.84
C ASN A 113 21.40 -9.24 2.32
N LYS A 114 22.50 -9.02 1.66
CA LYS A 114 22.55 -8.76 0.22
C LYS A 114 21.91 -9.88 -0.60
N GLU A 115 22.21 -11.13 -0.27
CA GLU A 115 21.74 -12.28 -1.04
C GLU A 115 20.20 -12.37 -1.01
N THR A 116 19.62 -12.38 0.19
CA THR A 116 18.17 -12.50 0.37
C THR A 116 17.44 -11.26 -0.16
N TYR A 117 17.91 -10.06 0.18
CA TYR A 117 17.27 -8.81 -0.23
C TYR A 117 17.26 -8.63 -1.75
N GLU A 118 18.43 -8.79 -2.40
CA GLU A 118 18.54 -8.61 -3.84
C GLU A 118 17.76 -9.70 -4.59
N TYR A 119 17.75 -10.94 -4.10
CA TYR A 119 16.92 -12.02 -4.66
C TYR A 119 15.42 -11.68 -4.61
N VAL A 120 14.92 -11.29 -3.43
CA VAL A 120 13.49 -10.97 -3.24
C VAL A 120 13.05 -9.79 -4.09
N HIS A 121 13.92 -8.78 -4.25
CA HIS A 121 13.64 -7.61 -5.08
C HIS A 121 14.02 -7.79 -6.57
N GLY A 122 14.29 -9.02 -7.00
CA GLY A 122 14.55 -9.38 -8.40
C GLY A 122 15.88 -8.87 -8.95
N GLY A 123 16.88 -8.68 -8.09
CA GLY A 123 18.26 -8.30 -8.42
C GLY A 123 18.48 -6.85 -8.82
N SER A 124 17.41 -6.04 -8.88
CA SER A 124 17.50 -4.65 -9.39
C SER A 124 17.77 -3.62 -8.30
N LEU A 125 17.43 -3.90 -7.05
CA LEU A 125 17.73 -3.05 -5.90
C LEU A 125 19.00 -3.52 -5.19
N LYS A 126 19.75 -2.57 -4.61
CA LYS A 126 20.98 -2.82 -3.87
C LYS A 126 20.73 -2.77 -2.37
N TYR A 127 21.03 -3.85 -1.68
CA TYR A 127 20.82 -4.00 -0.23
C TYR A 127 21.50 -2.90 0.57
N GLU A 128 22.80 -2.70 0.36
CA GLU A 128 23.59 -1.73 1.13
C GLU A 128 23.10 -0.29 0.92
N GLU A 129 22.72 0.06 -0.31
CA GLU A 129 22.22 1.38 -0.64
C GLU A 129 20.88 1.65 0.05
N ASN A 130 19.90 0.76 -0.12
CA ASN A 130 18.57 0.95 0.43
C ASN A 130 18.56 0.85 1.95
N LYS A 131 19.34 -0.07 2.53
CA LYS A 131 19.55 -0.16 3.97
C LYS A 131 20.13 1.13 4.53
N ASN A 132 21.17 1.67 3.90
CA ASN A 132 21.78 2.94 4.31
C ASN A 132 20.79 4.11 4.22
N ASN A 133 19.96 4.16 3.18
CA ASN A 133 18.93 5.19 3.04
C ASN A 133 17.91 5.13 4.18
N ILE A 134 17.45 3.93 4.53
CA ILE A 134 16.53 3.69 5.65
C ILE A 134 17.19 4.06 6.97
N ASP A 135 18.40 3.58 7.23
CA ASP A 135 19.12 3.85 8.47
C ASP A 135 19.42 5.37 8.63
N THR A 136 19.70 6.06 7.52
CA THR A 136 19.91 7.51 7.52
C THR A 136 18.64 8.27 7.92
N LEU A 137 17.47 7.84 7.40
CA LEU A 137 16.19 8.43 7.83
C LEU A 137 15.92 8.11 9.30
N LEU A 138 16.11 6.86 9.73
CA LEU A 138 15.88 6.44 11.12
C LEU A 138 16.76 7.19 12.14
N ALA A 139 17.94 7.66 11.72
CA ALA A 139 18.84 8.45 12.55
C ALA A 139 18.46 9.95 12.66
N LYS A 140 17.51 10.43 11.84
CA LYS A 140 17.05 11.82 11.91
C LYS A 140 16.19 12.05 13.15
N GLU A 141 16.46 13.12 13.90
CA GLU A 141 15.66 13.52 15.06
C GLU A 141 14.23 13.93 14.66
N LYS A 142 14.10 14.64 13.53
CA LYS A 142 12.79 14.99 12.94
C LYS A 142 12.58 14.16 11.69
N ARG A 143 11.67 13.22 11.77
CA ARG A 143 11.30 12.30 10.68
C ARG A 143 9.82 11.91 10.78
N PRO A 144 9.21 11.42 9.70
CA PRO A 144 7.87 10.85 9.76
C PRO A 144 7.83 9.63 10.70
N TYR A 145 6.65 9.31 11.21
CA TYR A 145 6.45 8.02 11.88
C TYR A 145 6.85 6.90 10.93
N THR A 146 7.81 6.11 11.34
CA THR A 146 8.46 5.16 10.45
C THR A 146 8.08 3.73 10.79
N VAL A 147 7.43 3.08 9.83
CA VAL A 147 7.12 1.65 9.87
C VAL A 147 8.13 0.93 8.98
N VAL A 148 8.70 -0.18 9.45
CA VAL A 148 9.49 -1.08 8.60
C VAL A 148 8.76 -2.40 8.53
N SER A 149 8.52 -2.88 7.30
CA SER A 149 7.75 -4.08 7.04
C SER A 149 8.59 -5.19 6.44
N TYR A 150 8.33 -6.41 6.87
CA TYR A 150 8.92 -7.66 6.40
C TYR A 150 7.85 -8.61 5.89
N ILE A 151 8.23 -9.49 4.99
CA ILE A 151 7.37 -10.58 4.53
C ILE A 151 8.01 -11.90 4.90
N ASP A 152 7.29 -12.71 5.68
CA ASP A 152 7.63 -14.10 5.97
C ASP A 152 7.22 -14.98 4.79
N MET A 153 8.20 -15.51 4.09
CA MET A 153 8.07 -16.46 2.99
C MET A 153 9.32 -17.34 2.95
N ALA A 154 9.31 -18.42 2.18
CA ALA A 154 10.41 -19.39 2.15
C ALA A 154 11.81 -18.75 2.00
N ALA A 155 11.95 -17.73 1.17
CA ALA A 155 13.22 -17.05 0.93
C ALA A 155 13.69 -16.13 2.07
N THR A 156 12.80 -15.72 2.98
CA THR A 156 13.10 -14.73 4.03
C THR A 156 12.96 -15.28 5.44
N HIS A 157 12.35 -16.45 5.59
CA HIS A 157 11.98 -17.04 6.88
C HIS A 157 13.15 -17.09 7.87
N ASP A 158 14.27 -17.62 7.44
CA ASP A 158 15.44 -17.85 8.32
C ASP A 158 16.07 -16.52 8.84
N GLY A 159 15.90 -15.43 8.10
CA GLY A 159 16.41 -14.10 8.48
C GLY A 159 15.46 -13.27 9.36
N MET A 160 14.26 -13.74 9.63
CA MET A 160 13.18 -12.96 10.26
C MET A 160 13.56 -12.42 11.64
N GLU A 161 14.15 -13.25 12.51
CA GLU A 161 14.53 -12.85 13.88
C GLU A 161 15.70 -11.85 13.88
N GLU A 162 16.69 -12.02 12.97
CA GLU A 162 17.79 -11.07 12.82
C GLU A 162 17.26 -9.70 12.36
N TRP A 163 16.36 -9.68 11.36
CA TRP A 163 15.72 -8.49 10.87
C TRP A 163 14.91 -7.78 11.96
N LYS A 164 14.10 -8.53 12.71
CA LYS A 164 13.29 -8.04 13.83
C LYS A 164 14.17 -7.35 14.88
N ASN A 165 15.21 -8.05 15.36
CA ASN A 165 16.14 -7.52 16.36
C ASN A 165 16.85 -6.25 15.92
N TYR A 166 17.08 -6.08 14.60
CA TYR A 166 17.72 -4.91 14.04
C TYR A 166 16.80 -3.70 13.99
N TYR A 167 15.57 -3.85 13.50
CA TYR A 167 14.66 -2.73 13.25
C TYR A 167 13.77 -2.37 14.44
N GLU A 168 13.43 -3.31 15.31
CA GLU A 168 12.50 -3.09 16.42
C GLU A 168 12.95 -1.98 17.38
N LYS A 169 14.26 -1.79 17.53
CA LYS A 169 14.85 -0.73 18.40
C LYS A 169 15.06 0.61 17.70
N LYS A 170 14.87 0.66 16.39
CA LYS A 170 15.17 1.83 15.55
C LYS A 170 13.95 2.49 14.95
N ALA A 171 13.00 1.68 14.50
CA ALA A 171 11.75 2.14 13.90
C ALA A 171 10.70 2.42 14.98
N ASP A 172 9.71 3.25 14.65
CA ASP A 172 8.57 3.48 15.54
C ASP A 172 7.66 2.26 15.58
N GLN A 173 7.61 1.49 14.48
CA GLN A 173 6.87 0.25 14.38
C GLN A 173 7.56 -0.69 13.39
N ILE A 174 7.51 -1.99 13.68
CA ILE A 174 7.82 -3.02 12.71
C ILE A 174 6.62 -3.95 12.53
N ASN A 175 6.48 -4.47 11.31
CA ASN A 175 5.45 -5.47 11.00
C ASN A 175 6.06 -6.62 10.21
N ILE A 176 5.71 -7.85 10.58
CA ILE A 176 6.05 -9.06 9.84
C ILE A 176 4.76 -9.68 9.33
N TRP A 177 4.61 -9.79 8.03
CA TRP A 177 3.41 -10.29 7.37
C TRP A 177 3.70 -11.59 6.65
N LYS A 178 2.76 -12.51 6.65
CA LYS A 178 2.74 -13.56 5.65
C LYS A 178 2.40 -12.97 4.29
N LEU A 179 2.92 -13.58 3.26
CA LEU A 179 2.62 -13.19 1.89
C LEU A 179 1.14 -13.44 1.57
N HIS A 180 0.46 -12.46 1.01
CA HIS A 180 -0.89 -12.62 0.50
C HIS A 180 -0.88 -13.13 -0.94
N ARG A 181 -1.93 -13.83 -1.31
CA ARG A 181 -2.15 -14.26 -2.68
C ARG A 181 -2.73 -13.11 -3.51
N TRP A 182 -2.06 -12.79 -4.61
CA TRP A 182 -2.64 -11.90 -5.59
C TRP A 182 -3.69 -12.66 -6.42
N PRO A 183 -4.95 -12.18 -6.49
CA PRO A 183 -5.97 -12.82 -7.32
C PRO A 183 -5.49 -12.94 -8.77
N HIS A 184 -5.84 -14.06 -9.43
CA HIS A 184 -5.48 -14.37 -10.81
C HIS A 184 -3.96 -14.36 -11.10
N SER A 185 -3.11 -14.42 -10.07
CA SER A 185 -1.66 -14.39 -10.25
C SER A 185 -1.06 -15.74 -10.63
N GLY A 186 -1.73 -16.85 -10.29
CA GLY A 186 -1.21 -18.22 -10.45
C GLY A 186 -0.06 -18.55 -9.48
N ASN A 187 0.18 -17.74 -8.46
CA ASN A 187 1.16 -18.01 -7.41
C ASN A 187 0.49 -18.84 -6.30
N GLU A 188 0.43 -20.17 -6.48
CA GLU A 188 -0.23 -21.08 -5.53
C GLU A 188 0.63 -21.33 -4.28
N ASP A 189 1.95 -21.30 -4.39
CA ASP A 189 2.90 -21.58 -3.29
C ASP A 189 2.92 -20.54 -2.17
N MET A 190 2.16 -19.47 -2.31
CA MET A 190 2.13 -18.34 -1.38
C MET A 190 0.82 -18.25 -0.58
N SER A 191 0.02 -19.32 -0.60
CA SER A 191 -1.32 -19.29 0.01
C SER A 191 -1.27 -19.40 1.53
N PHE A 192 -2.06 -18.56 2.20
CA PHE A 192 -2.45 -18.81 3.58
C PHE A 192 -3.25 -20.12 3.66
N LYS A 193 -3.19 -20.75 4.82
CA LYS A 193 -4.17 -21.77 5.16
C LYS A 193 -5.55 -21.09 5.12
N GLN A 194 -6.39 -21.45 4.17
CA GLN A 194 -7.75 -20.92 4.11
C GLN A 194 -8.51 -21.32 5.39
N CYS A 195 -8.97 -20.30 6.10
CA CYS A 195 -9.79 -20.45 7.30
C CYS A 195 -11.27 -20.21 6.93
N ALA A 196 -12.09 -19.89 7.93
CA ALA A 196 -13.51 -19.65 7.71
C ALA A 196 -13.76 -18.48 6.72
N PRO A 197 -14.81 -18.55 5.90
CA PRO A 197 -15.24 -17.44 5.05
C PRO A 197 -15.55 -16.19 5.87
N CYS A 198 -15.19 -15.03 5.36
CA CYS A 198 -15.47 -13.74 6.00
C CYS A 198 -15.87 -12.67 4.97
N ARG A 199 -16.31 -11.52 5.46
CA ARG A 199 -16.61 -10.35 4.65
C ARG A 199 -15.33 -9.62 4.24
N CYS A 200 -15.37 -8.95 3.09
CA CYS A 200 -14.30 -8.07 2.67
C CYS A 200 -14.40 -6.72 3.39
N LEU A 201 -13.56 -6.48 4.37
CA LEU A 201 -13.53 -5.22 5.13
C LEU A 201 -13.26 -3.99 4.24
N ARG A 202 -12.57 -4.16 3.11
CA ARG A 202 -12.33 -3.06 2.17
C ARG A 202 -13.61 -2.53 1.54
N LEU A 203 -14.57 -3.42 1.22
CA LEU A 203 -15.88 -3.03 0.71
C LEU A 203 -16.77 -2.44 1.82
N ASP A 204 -16.68 -2.95 3.03
CA ASP A 204 -17.49 -2.46 4.16
C ASP A 204 -17.07 -1.05 4.59
N THR A 205 -15.78 -0.80 4.73
CA THR A 205 -15.25 0.47 5.25
C THR A 205 -14.89 1.48 4.17
N LEU A 206 -14.63 1.02 2.93
CA LEU A 206 -14.00 1.77 1.83
C LEU A 206 -12.60 2.33 2.18
N ASN A 207 -11.99 1.88 3.27
CA ASN A 207 -10.63 2.29 3.66
C ASN A 207 -9.52 1.65 2.81
N GLY A 208 -9.85 1.10 1.68
CA GLY A 208 -8.93 0.58 0.68
C GLY A 208 -9.20 1.13 -0.70
N LEU A 209 -10.02 2.19 -0.80
CA LEU A 209 -10.33 2.83 -2.06
C LEU A 209 -9.03 3.34 -2.70
N TYR A 210 -8.90 3.08 -4.00
CA TYR A 210 -7.65 3.22 -4.71
C TYR A 210 -7.86 4.01 -6.00
N ILE A 211 -7.21 5.18 -6.10
CA ILE A 211 -7.20 6.00 -7.32
C ILE A 211 -5.90 5.71 -8.05
N LYS A 212 -6.01 5.19 -9.26
CA LYS A 212 -4.87 4.81 -10.09
C LYS A 212 -4.30 6.00 -10.86
N VAL A 213 -3.11 5.81 -11.41
CA VAL A 213 -2.35 6.84 -12.14
C VAL A 213 -3.12 7.46 -13.31
N ASP A 214 -4.08 6.74 -13.89
CA ASP A 214 -4.95 7.17 -14.98
C ASP A 214 -6.28 7.80 -14.52
N GLY A 215 -6.51 7.86 -13.21
CA GLY A 215 -7.74 8.37 -12.60
C GLY A 215 -8.83 7.33 -12.39
N SER A 216 -8.62 6.08 -12.81
CA SER A 216 -9.54 4.99 -12.51
C SER A 216 -9.63 4.75 -11.01
N VAL A 217 -10.83 4.51 -10.51
CA VAL A 217 -11.11 4.26 -9.10
C VAL A 217 -11.51 2.81 -8.91
N SER A 218 -10.80 2.11 -8.03
CA SER A 218 -11.09 0.73 -7.65
C SER A 218 -11.35 0.63 -6.13
N PRO A 219 -12.23 -0.26 -5.67
CA PRO A 219 -12.47 -0.48 -4.25
C PRO A 219 -11.32 -1.21 -3.56
N CYS A 220 -10.32 -1.70 -4.31
CA CYS A 220 -9.29 -2.59 -3.80
C CYS A 220 -7.96 -2.43 -4.51
N CYS A 221 -6.87 -2.40 -3.74
CA CYS A 221 -5.50 -2.37 -4.28
C CYS A 221 -5.07 -3.69 -4.96
N PHE A 222 -5.81 -4.80 -4.79
CA PHE A 222 -5.56 -6.05 -5.49
C PHE A 222 -6.05 -6.04 -6.94
N ASP A 223 -6.85 -5.05 -7.32
CA ASP A 223 -7.27 -4.84 -8.70
C ASP A 223 -6.17 -4.17 -9.52
N TYR A 224 -5.16 -4.94 -9.90
CA TYR A 224 -4.00 -4.39 -10.61
C TYR A 224 -4.25 -4.11 -12.12
N ASN A 225 -5.27 -4.72 -12.72
CA ASN A 225 -5.58 -4.59 -14.15
C ASN A 225 -6.93 -3.91 -14.46
N ASN A 226 -7.52 -3.17 -13.52
CA ASN A 226 -8.80 -2.46 -13.72
C ASN A 226 -10.03 -3.38 -13.94
N GLU A 227 -10.03 -4.58 -13.34
CA GLU A 227 -11.15 -5.52 -13.44
C GLU A 227 -12.34 -5.14 -12.53
N LEU A 228 -12.08 -4.32 -11.48
CA LEU A 228 -13.09 -3.83 -10.52
C LEU A 228 -13.26 -2.31 -10.58
N THR A 229 -12.99 -1.68 -11.70
CA THR A 229 -13.15 -0.21 -11.80
C THR A 229 -14.60 0.20 -11.52
N ILE A 230 -14.78 1.09 -10.54
CA ILE A 230 -16.09 1.62 -10.12
C ILE A 230 -16.40 2.99 -10.70
N GLY A 231 -15.42 3.65 -11.33
CA GLY A 231 -15.55 4.93 -12.00
C GLY A 231 -14.18 5.53 -12.33
N ASN A 232 -14.19 6.76 -12.85
CA ASN A 232 -12.97 7.52 -13.14
C ASN A 232 -13.10 8.94 -12.61
N ILE A 233 -12.12 9.38 -11.83
CA ILE A 233 -12.12 10.71 -11.19
C ILE A 233 -12.06 11.86 -12.22
N LYS A 234 -11.64 11.61 -13.46
CA LYS A 234 -11.66 12.60 -14.54
C LYS A 234 -13.09 12.93 -14.99
N GLU A 235 -13.99 11.96 -14.88
CA GLU A 235 -15.34 12.01 -15.45
C GLU A 235 -16.40 12.36 -14.40
N SER A 236 -16.22 11.89 -13.15
CA SER A 236 -17.17 12.06 -12.05
C SER A 236 -16.46 12.46 -10.77
N SER A 237 -17.19 13.08 -9.84
CA SER A 237 -16.69 13.32 -8.49
C SER A 237 -16.51 12.00 -7.73
N LEU A 238 -15.62 12.00 -6.74
CA LEU A 238 -15.42 10.83 -5.87
C LEU A 238 -16.72 10.46 -5.15
N GLN A 239 -17.50 11.47 -4.74
CA GLN A 239 -18.80 11.26 -4.08
C GLN A 239 -19.80 10.53 -4.99
N GLU A 240 -19.87 10.87 -6.28
CA GLU A 240 -20.71 10.17 -7.25
C GLU A 240 -20.24 8.73 -7.47
N ILE A 241 -18.93 8.52 -7.57
CA ILE A 241 -18.33 7.20 -7.77
C ILE A 241 -18.64 6.27 -6.60
N ILE A 242 -18.47 6.72 -5.35
CA ILE A 242 -18.72 5.88 -4.17
C ILE A 242 -20.20 5.61 -3.91
N ASN A 243 -21.10 6.41 -4.47
CA ASN A 243 -22.55 6.18 -4.45
C ASN A 243 -23.06 5.52 -5.73
N GLY A 244 -22.17 5.22 -6.67
CA GLY A 244 -22.51 4.67 -7.98
C GLY A 244 -23.02 3.23 -7.93
N SER A 245 -23.72 2.84 -9.01
CA SER A 245 -24.38 1.54 -9.13
C SER A 245 -23.38 0.37 -9.10
N VAL A 246 -22.16 0.55 -9.62
CA VAL A 246 -21.14 -0.51 -9.67
C VAL A 246 -20.69 -0.90 -8.26
N LEU A 247 -20.36 0.07 -7.41
CA LEU A 247 -19.96 -0.21 -6.01
C LEU A 247 -21.13 -0.79 -5.22
N ASN A 248 -22.35 -0.25 -5.40
CA ASN A 248 -23.55 -0.77 -4.75
C ASN A 248 -23.83 -2.23 -5.14
N ARG A 249 -23.58 -2.60 -6.41
CA ARG A 249 -23.69 -4.00 -6.87
C ARG A 249 -22.66 -4.89 -6.18
N LEU A 250 -21.39 -4.46 -6.05
CA LEU A 250 -20.37 -5.23 -5.34
C LEU A 250 -20.75 -5.47 -3.88
N LYS A 251 -21.25 -4.44 -3.19
CA LYS A 251 -21.73 -4.55 -1.80
C LYS A 251 -22.91 -5.54 -1.71
N ALA A 252 -23.88 -5.43 -2.61
CA ALA A 252 -25.02 -6.35 -2.64
C ALA A 252 -24.59 -7.81 -2.93
N MET A 253 -23.57 -8.03 -3.75
CA MET A 253 -23.00 -9.36 -3.97
C MET A 253 -22.32 -9.89 -2.70
N GLN A 254 -21.63 -9.04 -1.93
CA GLN A 254 -21.06 -9.40 -0.65
C GLN A 254 -22.13 -9.79 0.37
N ASP A 255 -23.21 -9.00 0.46
CA ASP A 255 -24.33 -9.26 1.38
C ASP A 255 -25.03 -10.59 1.09
N LYS A 256 -25.02 -11.02 -0.16
CA LYS A 256 -25.57 -12.31 -0.62
C LYS A 256 -24.56 -13.45 -0.64
N ASP A 257 -23.34 -13.22 -0.16
CA ASP A 257 -22.22 -14.16 -0.20
C ASP A 257 -21.88 -14.68 -1.62
N CYS A 258 -22.07 -13.85 -2.64
CA CYS A 258 -21.84 -14.22 -4.03
C CYS A 258 -20.44 -13.88 -4.54
N LEU A 259 -19.65 -13.09 -3.80
CA LEU A 259 -18.31 -12.66 -4.26
C LEU A 259 -17.33 -13.84 -4.38
N ARG A 260 -17.34 -14.77 -3.42
CA ARG A 260 -16.44 -15.93 -3.41
C ARG A 260 -16.66 -16.92 -4.55
N ASN A 261 -17.86 -16.92 -5.11
CA ASN A 261 -18.24 -17.83 -6.19
C ASN A 261 -18.37 -17.08 -7.53
N SER A 262 -17.81 -15.87 -7.60
CA SER A 262 -17.87 -15.06 -8.82
C SER A 262 -16.65 -15.33 -9.72
N GLU A 263 -16.80 -15.08 -11.01
CA GLU A 263 -15.69 -15.07 -11.97
C GLU A 263 -14.82 -13.80 -11.85
N MET A 264 -15.20 -12.86 -10.97
CA MET A 264 -14.43 -11.65 -10.68
C MET A 264 -13.16 -12.00 -9.92
N ILE A 265 -12.20 -11.07 -9.87
CA ILE A 265 -10.97 -11.24 -9.07
C ILE A 265 -11.27 -11.54 -7.59
N CYS A 266 -12.44 -11.13 -7.09
CA CYS A 266 -12.89 -11.45 -5.74
C CYS A 266 -13.09 -12.94 -5.51
N GLY A 267 -13.46 -13.72 -6.54
CA GLY A 267 -13.65 -15.17 -6.42
C GLY A 267 -12.36 -15.94 -6.09
N ASP A 268 -11.21 -15.38 -6.48
CA ASP A 268 -9.87 -15.93 -6.20
C ASP A 268 -9.14 -15.18 -5.08
N CYS A 269 -9.86 -14.39 -4.26
CA CYS A 269 -9.25 -13.49 -3.29
C CYS A 269 -9.15 -14.12 -1.90
N ASP A 270 -7.95 -14.16 -1.34
CA ASP A 270 -7.70 -14.67 0.01
C ASP A 270 -8.25 -13.75 1.13
N GLN A 271 -8.63 -12.51 0.79
CA GLN A 271 -9.22 -11.55 1.74
C GLN A 271 -10.68 -11.85 2.10
N LEU A 272 -11.32 -12.80 1.40
CA LEU A 272 -12.65 -13.30 1.70
C LEU A 272 -12.65 -14.51 2.66
N TYR A 273 -11.51 -14.78 3.27
CA TYR A 273 -11.32 -15.81 4.28
C TYR A 273 -10.63 -15.21 5.50
N SER A 274 -10.89 -15.74 6.68
CA SER A 274 -10.24 -15.27 7.90
C SER A 274 -8.73 -15.51 7.81
N ARG A 275 -7.96 -14.54 8.27
CA ARG A 275 -6.51 -14.47 8.11
C ARG A 275 -5.85 -14.06 9.42
N GLU A 276 -6.29 -14.69 10.51
CA GLU A 276 -5.79 -14.41 11.88
C GLU A 276 -4.27 -14.53 12.00
N ASP A 277 -3.66 -15.39 11.16
CA ASP A 277 -2.21 -15.59 11.11
C ASP A 277 -1.48 -14.73 10.07
N ALA A 278 -2.18 -13.79 9.41
CA ALA A 278 -1.58 -12.98 8.35
C ALA A 278 -0.52 -12.01 8.87
N LEU A 279 -0.76 -11.44 10.05
CA LEU A 279 0.22 -10.64 10.79
C LEU A 279 0.96 -11.56 11.75
N VAL A 280 2.20 -11.89 11.41
CA VAL A 280 3.06 -12.77 12.22
C VAL A 280 3.55 -12.05 13.47
N TYR A 281 3.92 -10.76 13.31
CA TYR A 281 4.41 -9.94 14.40
C TYR A 281 4.18 -8.44 14.13
N THR A 282 3.90 -7.70 15.21
CA THR A 282 3.96 -6.23 15.21
C THR A 282 4.52 -5.75 16.55
N SER A 283 5.36 -4.72 16.52
CA SER A 283 5.84 -4.05 17.73
C SER A 283 4.85 -3.00 18.28
N SER A 284 3.78 -2.71 17.54
CA SER A 284 2.75 -1.75 17.95
C SER A 284 1.72 -2.41 18.86
N GLN A 285 1.40 -1.74 19.97
CA GLN A 285 0.28 -2.14 20.84
C GLN A 285 -1.07 -1.65 20.32
N THR A 286 -1.05 -0.60 19.48
CA THR A 286 -2.25 -0.07 18.84
C THR A 286 -1.98 -0.02 17.34
N MET A 287 -2.81 -0.71 16.54
CA MET A 287 -2.74 -0.55 15.10
C MET A 287 -3.13 0.87 14.74
N ARG A 288 -2.19 1.65 14.20
CA ARG A 288 -2.49 2.98 13.71
C ARG A 288 -3.39 2.90 12.48
N ILE A 289 -4.25 3.93 12.34
CA ILE A 289 -5.02 4.16 11.13
C ILE A 289 -3.99 4.39 10.00
N GLY A 290 -3.80 3.42 9.20
CA GLY A 290 -2.88 3.39 8.09
C GLY A 290 -3.20 2.19 7.22
N ARG A 291 -2.26 1.81 6.39
CA ARG A 291 -2.38 0.66 5.48
C ARG A 291 -2.76 -0.66 6.17
N HIS A 292 -2.64 -0.71 7.48
CA HIS A 292 -2.83 -1.90 8.30
C HIS A 292 -4.13 -1.92 9.10
N SER A 293 -5.00 -0.92 8.96
CA SER A 293 -6.34 -0.94 9.56
C SER A 293 -7.28 -1.94 8.88
N LEU A 294 -6.76 -3.12 8.54
CA LEU A 294 -7.55 -4.27 8.10
C LEU A 294 -8.27 -4.94 9.29
N PHE A 295 -7.92 -4.54 10.50
CA PHE A 295 -8.55 -5.02 11.71
C PHE A 295 -9.35 -3.86 12.31
N PRO A 296 -10.63 -4.07 12.67
CA PRO A 296 -11.37 -3.06 13.41
C PRO A 296 -10.62 -2.73 14.69
N GLU A 297 -10.55 -1.43 15.04
CA GLU A 297 -10.19 -1.03 16.39
C GLU A 297 -11.17 -1.76 17.31
N GLU A 298 -10.70 -2.65 18.19
CA GLU A 298 -11.48 -3.02 19.34
C GLU A 298 -11.72 -1.74 20.12
N GLU A 299 -12.97 -1.33 20.22
CA GLU A 299 -13.39 -0.20 21.03
C GLU A 299 -12.86 -0.43 22.45
N ALA A 300 -11.90 0.42 22.87
CA ALA A 300 -11.39 0.44 24.23
C ALA A 300 -12.36 1.20 25.14
#